data_c9f194adb2d4958f919e489e83bed013
#
_entry.id   c9f194adb2d4958f919e489e83bed013
#
_cell.length_a   1.000
_cell.length_b   1.000
_cell.length_c   1.000
_cell.angle_alpha   90.00
_cell.angle_beta   90.00
_cell.angle_gamma   90.00
#
_symmetry.space_group_name_H-M   'P 1'
#
loop_
_entity.id
_entity.type
_entity.pdbx_description
1 polymer ?
#
loop_
_entity_poly.entity_id
_entity_poly.type
_entity_poly.pdbx_seq_one_letter_code
_entity_poly.pdbx_strand_id
1 'polypeptide(L)'
;DKTEAKIEIFLNLGFFSLLVAVWTLVQCGFLQFLIPDGRTLYFVEYFSLFLFPVPFNFLLYDICKSRYHKGALIFSILYLTNMAVDVLLQGTGIIDMSRLLSVIHVIMVANVVYTVVIILYEAGKKENDVAQKFRYPMCVVMGFGMAEMIFYYLRRFEQISILLSMGTMLFIIMLIWIQVSQYYDQYIQKQKVIYLQKIANMDMLTEAMNRNAYEDMVKYLDEGEIKLSTTGVVVFDLDDLKVINDNFGHE
;
A
#
# COMPACT_ATOMS: atom_id res chain seq x y z
N ASP A 1 8.03 -5.53 -12.49
CA ASP A 1 6.75 -6.23 -12.52
C ASP A 1 5.78 -5.58 -11.53
N LYS A 2 4.47 -5.54 -11.86
CA LYS A 2 3.45 -4.90 -10.99
C LYS A 2 3.33 -5.57 -9.61
N THR A 3 3.71 -6.82 -9.50
CA THR A 3 3.68 -7.58 -8.24
C THR A 3 4.86 -7.20 -7.36
N GLU A 4 6.04 -7.04 -7.92
CA GLU A 4 7.25 -6.60 -7.20
C GLU A 4 7.08 -5.18 -6.64
N ALA A 5 6.61 -4.23 -7.45
CA ALA A 5 6.34 -2.86 -6.99
C ALA A 5 5.33 -2.79 -5.84
N LYS A 6 4.33 -3.69 -5.81
CA LYS A 6 3.41 -3.77 -4.66
C LYS A 6 4.10 -4.28 -3.41
N ILE A 7 4.97 -5.29 -3.53
CA ILE A 7 5.70 -5.85 -2.38
C ILE A 7 6.62 -4.79 -1.78
N GLU A 8 7.34 -4.02 -2.60
CA GLU A 8 8.22 -2.94 -2.13
C GLU A 8 7.47 -1.86 -1.34
N ILE A 9 6.29 -1.42 -1.84
CA ILE A 9 5.42 -0.48 -1.12
C ILE A 9 5.05 -1.02 0.27
N PHE A 10 4.67 -2.30 0.40
CA PHE A 10 4.31 -2.88 1.69
C PHE A 10 5.52 -3.05 2.62
N LEU A 11 6.68 -3.42 2.10
CA LEU A 11 7.90 -3.53 2.88
C LEU A 11 8.33 -2.17 3.43
N ASN A 12 8.36 -1.14 2.61
CA ASN A 12 8.70 0.22 3.03
C ASN A 12 7.71 0.77 4.07
N LEU A 13 6.41 0.50 3.89
CA LEU A 13 5.39 0.83 4.88
C LEU A 13 5.60 0.08 6.20
N GLY A 14 5.92 -1.21 6.15
CA GLY A 14 6.20 -2.03 7.32
C GLY A 14 7.42 -1.53 8.11
N PHE A 15 8.52 -1.23 7.43
CA PHE A 15 9.72 -0.68 8.06
C PHE A 15 9.46 0.70 8.66
N PHE A 16 8.75 1.59 7.96
CA PHE A 16 8.36 2.88 8.49
C PHE A 16 7.54 2.72 9.78
N SER A 17 6.49 1.91 9.76
CA SER A 17 5.61 1.70 10.92
C SER A 17 6.36 1.08 12.10
N LEU A 18 7.26 0.14 11.84
CA LEU A 18 8.09 -0.49 12.87
C LEU A 18 9.02 0.54 13.55
N LEU A 19 9.71 1.38 12.77
CA LEU A 19 10.62 2.39 13.30
C LEU A 19 9.87 3.46 14.11
N VAL A 20 8.70 3.92 13.64
CA VAL A 20 7.85 4.84 14.40
C VAL A 20 7.36 4.19 15.69
N ALA A 21 6.97 2.91 15.67
CA ALA A 21 6.55 2.19 16.86
C ALA A 21 7.69 2.06 17.89
N VAL A 22 8.90 1.71 17.44
CA VAL A 22 10.08 1.65 18.33
C VAL A 22 10.36 3.01 18.94
N TRP A 23 10.38 4.07 18.14
CA TRP A 23 10.58 5.44 18.62
C TRP A 23 9.52 5.84 19.66
N THR A 24 8.23 5.59 19.37
CA THR A 24 7.12 5.87 20.30
C THR A 24 7.25 5.11 21.61
N LEU A 25 7.65 3.82 21.58
CA LEU A 25 7.83 3.00 22.77
C LEU A 25 8.97 3.51 23.68
N VAL A 26 10.05 4.05 23.09
CA VAL A 26 11.12 4.71 23.86
C VAL A 26 10.58 6.00 24.49
N GLN A 27 9.90 6.84 23.71
CA GLN A 27 9.34 8.11 24.18
C GLN A 27 8.33 7.96 25.32
N CYS A 28 7.49 6.90 25.26
CA CYS A 28 6.55 6.58 26.34
C CYS A 28 7.21 5.97 27.57
N GLY A 29 8.53 5.74 27.55
CA GLY A 29 9.26 5.09 28.65
C GLY A 29 8.97 3.60 28.79
N PHE A 30 8.18 2.99 27.88
CA PHE A 30 7.78 1.59 27.99
C PHE A 30 8.97 0.64 27.83
N LEU A 31 9.91 0.95 26.94
CA LEU A 31 11.09 0.13 26.70
C LEU A 31 12.06 0.07 27.91
N GLN A 32 11.97 1.01 28.86
CA GLN A 32 12.76 1.00 30.09
C GLN A 32 12.48 -0.23 30.97
N PHE A 33 11.27 -0.82 30.88
CA PHE A 33 10.94 -2.05 31.58
C PHE A 33 11.63 -3.29 30.97
N LEU A 34 11.99 -3.23 29.70
CA LEU A 34 12.65 -4.33 28.96
C LEU A 34 14.16 -4.14 28.88
N ILE A 35 14.61 -2.91 28.72
CA ILE A 35 16.01 -2.50 28.56
C ILE A 35 16.36 -1.49 29.66
N PRO A 36 16.96 -1.94 30.78
CA PRO A 36 17.28 -1.04 31.89
C PRO A 36 18.42 -0.05 31.58
N ASP A 37 19.23 -0.32 30.55
CA ASP A 37 20.38 0.51 30.21
C ASP A 37 19.95 1.77 29.46
N GLY A 38 20.04 2.92 30.12
CA GLY A 38 19.67 4.22 29.56
C GLY A 38 20.51 4.65 28.35
N ARG A 39 21.76 4.16 28.21
CA ARG A 39 22.60 4.46 27.05
C ARG A 39 22.05 3.75 25.82
N THR A 40 21.68 2.49 25.94
CA THR A 40 21.08 1.73 24.85
C THR A 40 19.77 2.40 24.40
N LEU A 41 18.91 2.81 25.36
CA LEU A 41 17.66 3.50 25.03
C LEU A 41 17.89 4.83 24.31
N TYR A 42 18.89 5.60 24.73
CA TYR A 42 19.28 6.83 24.06
C TYR A 42 19.62 6.58 22.57
N PHE A 43 20.46 5.59 22.28
CA PHE A 43 20.80 5.26 20.90
C PHE A 43 19.59 4.73 20.11
N VAL A 44 18.75 3.89 20.72
CA VAL A 44 17.53 3.38 20.07
C VAL A 44 16.57 4.52 19.70
N GLU A 45 16.43 5.52 20.58
CA GLU A 45 15.61 6.70 20.33
C GLU A 45 16.09 7.47 19.10
N TYR A 46 17.36 7.88 19.09
CA TYR A 46 17.89 8.69 18.00
C TYR A 46 18.01 7.91 16.68
N PHE A 47 18.40 6.65 16.72
CA PHE A 47 18.46 5.83 15.50
C PHE A 47 17.09 5.61 14.89
N SER A 48 16.07 5.32 15.70
CA SER A 48 14.71 5.17 15.18
C SER A 48 14.20 6.49 14.60
N LEU A 49 14.45 7.64 15.25
CA LEU A 49 14.10 8.97 14.74
C LEU A 49 14.78 9.30 13.40
N PHE A 50 16.07 9.00 13.27
CA PHE A 50 16.83 9.30 12.06
C PHE A 50 16.48 8.35 10.91
N LEU A 51 16.09 7.13 11.21
CA LEU A 51 15.84 6.10 10.21
C LEU A 51 14.39 6.06 9.72
N PHE A 52 13.37 6.38 10.51
CA PHE A 52 11.98 6.22 10.05
C PHE A 52 11.61 7.05 8.80
N PRO A 53 12.22 8.23 8.52
CA PRO A 53 11.93 8.93 7.27
C PRO A 53 12.48 8.25 6.03
N VAL A 54 13.49 7.36 6.18
CA VAL A 54 14.14 6.70 5.04
C VAL A 54 13.17 5.75 4.33
N PRO A 55 12.56 4.73 4.96
CA PRO A 55 11.57 3.88 4.29
C PRO A 55 10.33 4.66 3.85
N PHE A 56 9.96 5.75 4.53
CA PHE A 56 8.90 6.64 4.05
C PHE A 56 9.24 7.33 2.73
N ASN A 57 10.49 7.77 2.57
CA ASN A 57 10.96 8.34 1.31
C ASN A 57 11.04 7.29 0.19
N PHE A 58 11.42 6.03 0.48
CA PHE A 58 11.35 4.95 -0.49
C PHE A 58 9.88 4.66 -0.89
N LEU A 59 8.96 4.66 0.07
CA LEU A 59 7.53 4.57 -0.23
C LEU A 59 7.06 5.70 -1.17
N LEU A 60 7.48 6.94 -0.92
CA LEU A 60 7.19 8.07 -1.82
C LEU A 60 7.80 7.89 -3.21
N TYR A 61 9.03 7.38 -3.28
CA TYR A 61 9.72 7.07 -4.52
C TYR A 61 8.96 6.06 -5.37
N ASP A 62 8.44 4.97 -4.75
CA ASP A 62 7.72 3.91 -5.43
C ASP A 62 6.32 4.35 -5.91
N ILE A 63 5.67 5.27 -5.19
CA ILE A 63 4.35 5.80 -5.54
C ILE A 63 4.43 6.82 -6.69
N CYS A 64 5.47 7.66 -6.71
CA CYS A 64 5.62 8.75 -7.67
C CYS A 64 6.31 8.28 -8.95
N LYS A 65 5.76 8.67 -10.11
CA LYS A 65 6.28 8.28 -11.44
C LYS A 65 7.05 9.40 -12.15
N SER A 66 6.96 10.64 -11.68
CA SER A 66 7.66 11.76 -12.31
C SER A 66 9.16 11.73 -12.03
N ARG A 67 9.94 12.41 -12.89
CA ARG A 67 11.39 12.55 -12.67
C ARG A 67 11.76 13.18 -11.31
N TYR A 68 10.81 13.88 -10.69
CA TYR A 68 11.02 14.56 -9.40
C TYR A 68 11.01 13.58 -8.21
N HIS A 69 10.54 12.34 -8.37
CA HIS A 69 10.57 11.33 -7.31
C HIS A 69 11.96 11.06 -6.75
N LYS A 70 13.01 11.30 -7.58
CA LYS A 70 14.42 11.15 -7.16
C LYS A 70 14.82 12.05 -5.98
N GLY A 71 14.08 13.13 -5.72
CA GLY A 71 14.29 13.96 -4.54
C GLY A 71 14.06 13.19 -3.24
N ALA A 72 13.17 12.19 -3.21
CA ALA A 72 12.99 11.30 -2.07
C ALA A 72 14.29 10.54 -1.72
N LEU A 73 15.04 10.07 -2.74
CA LEU A 73 16.34 9.43 -2.53
C LEU A 73 17.37 10.41 -1.98
N ILE A 74 17.36 11.66 -2.43
CA ILE A 74 18.26 12.70 -1.92
C ILE A 74 18.00 12.92 -0.43
N PHE A 75 16.72 13.02 0.00
CA PHE A 75 16.38 13.13 1.41
C PHE A 75 16.81 11.90 2.20
N SER A 76 16.64 10.69 1.67
CA SER A 76 17.10 9.46 2.32
C SER A 76 18.60 9.49 2.55
N ILE A 77 19.39 9.93 1.55
CA ILE A 77 20.85 10.09 1.68
C ILE A 77 21.19 11.16 2.72
N LEU A 78 20.48 12.29 2.76
CA LEU A 78 20.67 13.32 3.77
C LEU A 78 20.44 12.80 5.19
N TYR A 79 19.38 12.03 5.42
CA TYR A 79 19.12 11.41 6.74
C TYR A 79 20.25 10.44 7.14
N LEU A 80 20.66 9.55 6.25
CA LEU A 80 21.73 8.60 6.53
C LEU A 80 23.08 9.28 6.75
N THR A 81 23.38 10.34 5.98
CA THR A 81 24.59 11.12 6.15
C THR A 81 24.58 11.88 7.46
N ASN A 82 23.45 12.53 7.81
CA ASN A 82 23.31 13.20 9.11
C ASN A 82 23.52 12.21 10.26
N MET A 83 22.84 11.04 10.22
CA MET A 83 23.01 10.00 11.22
C MET A 83 24.48 9.56 11.35
N ALA A 84 25.18 9.34 10.24
CA ALA A 84 26.59 8.93 10.27
C ALA A 84 27.49 10.01 10.91
N VAL A 85 27.25 11.29 10.60
CA VAL A 85 27.97 12.42 11.19
C VAL A 85 27.69 12.52 12.69
N ASP A 86 26.42 12.40 13.10
CA ASP A 86 26.00 12.48 14.50
C ASP A 86 26.61 11.35 15.34
N VAL A 87 26.66 10.13 14.81
CA VAL A 87 27.31 8.97 15.45
C VAL A 87 28.81 9.21 15.62
N LEU A 88 29.48 9.75 14.60
CA LEU A 88 30.91 10.05 14.66
C LEU A 88 31.21 11.14 15.69
N LEU A 89 30.44 12.22 15.73
CA LEU A 89 30.62 13.32 16.67
C LEU A 89 30.34 12.88 18.12
N GLN A 90 29.32 12.06 18.34
CA GLN A 90 29.02 11.45 19.62
C GLN A 90 30.15 10.51 20.06
N GLY A 91 30.64 9.63 19.15
CA GLY A 91 31.70 8.67 19.43
C GLY A 91 33.06 9.31 19.75
N THR A 92 33.34 10.48 19.16
CA THR A 92 34.56 11.28 19.48
C THR A 92 34.38 12.13 20.74
N GLY A 93 33.18 12.22 21.31
CA GLY A 93 32.86 13.06 22.47
C GLY A 93 32.88 14.58 22.20
N ILE A 94 32.89 15.00 20.92
CA ILE A 94 32.93 16.41 20.52
C ILE A 94 31.56 17.06 20.75
N ILE A 95 30.47 16.42 20.30
CA ILE A 95 29.10 16.95 20.41
C ILE A 95 28.14 15.80 20.66
N ASP A 96 27.19 15.96 21.59
CA ASP A 96 26.09 15.03 21.79
C ASP A 96 25.06 15.09 20.66
N MET A 97 24.50 13.94 20.27
CA MET A 97 23.41 13.85 19.27
C MET A 97 22.22 14.74 19.60
N SER A 98 21.90 14.90 20.90
CA SER A 98 20.80 15.77 21.34
C SER A 98 20.98 17.25 20.92
N ARG A 99 22.20 17.73 20.82
CA ARG A 99 22.49 19.10 20.37
C ARG A 99 22.35 19.27 18.85
N LEU A 100 22.48 18.19 18.11
CA LEU A 100 22.37 18.17 16.64
C LEU A 100 20.92 17.94 16.17
N LEU A 101 19.99 17.71 17.10
CA LEU A 101 18.59 17.47 16.82
C LEU A 101 17.93 18.58 15.95
N SER A 102 18.38 19.83 16.09
CA SER A 102 17.90 20.94 15.27
C SER A 102 18.24 20.78 13.79
N VAL A 103 19.36 20.12 13.45
CA VAL A 103 19.78 19.90 12.06
C VAL A 103 18.82 18.93 11.39
N ILE A 104 18.54 17.81 12.04
CA ILE A 104 17.59 16.83 11.48
C ILE A 104 16.17 17.41 11.38
N HIS A 105 15.73 18.24 12.33
CA HIS A 105 14.43 18.90 12.24
C HIS A 105 14.33 19.81 11.01
N VAL A 106 15.37 20.53 10.64
CA VAL A 106 15.40 21.32 9.39
C VAL A 106 15.26 20.41 8.17
N ILE A 107 15.99 19.27 8.13
CA ILE A 107 15.87 18.28 7.07
C ILE A 107 14.43 17.72 7.02
N MET A 108 13.81 17.42 8.17
CA MET A 108 12.44 16.92 8.27
C MET A 108 11.43 17.92 7.73
N VAL A 109 11.53 19.22 8.08
CA VAL A 109 10.65 20.27 7.53
C VAL A 109 10.75 20.33 6.01
N ALA A 110 11.97 20.37 5.49
CA ALA A 110 12.19 20.40 4.05
C ALA A 110 11.64 19.16 3.35
N ASN A 111 11.81 17.98 3.96
CA ASN A 111 11.25 16.72 3.44
C ASN A 111 9.73 16.72 3.48
N VAL A 112 9.09 17.19 4.55
CA VAL A 112 7.62 17.28 4.64
C VAL A 112 7.07 18.18 3.53
N VAL A 113 7.65 19.36 3.35
CA VAL A 113 7.26 20.28 2.26
C VAL A 113 7.42 19.61 0.89
N TYR A 114 8.57 18.97 0.65
CA TYR A 114 8.82 18.23 -0.57
C TYR A 114 7.78 17.11 -0.79
N THR A 115 7.52 16.30 0.22
CA THR A 115 6.56 15.18 0.16
C THR A 115 5.16 15.65 -0.19
N VAL A 116 4.67 16.70 0.50
CA VAL A 116 3.33 17.26 0.23
C VAL A 116 3.25 17.81 -1.19
N VAL A 117 4.25 18.57 -1.63
CA VAL A 117 4.26 19.14 -2.98
C VAL A 117 4.28 18.04 -4.05
N ILE A 118 5.16 17.03 -3.91
CA ILE A 118 5.29 16.00 -4.93
C ILE A 118 4.09 15.06 -4.97
N ILE A 119 3.51 14.68 -3.82
CA ILE A 119 2.35 13.78 -3.81
C ILE A 119 1.11 14.48 -4.38
N LEU A 120 0.90 15.76 -4.09
CA LEU A 120 -0.19 16.54 -4.66
C LEU A 120 -0.01 16.76 -6.17
N TYR A 121 1.21 17.01 -6.62
CA TYR A 121 1.54 17.10 -8.04
C TYR A 121 1.27 15.80 -8.79
N GLU A 122 1.73 14.67 -8.24
CA GLU A 122 1.50 13.34 -8.82
C GLU A 122 0.02 12.94 -8.81
N ALA A 123 -0.70 13.22 -7.71
CA ALA A 123 -2.12 12.95 -7.61
C ALA A 123 -2.99 13.80 -8.56
N GLY A 124 -2.49 14.97 -9.00
CA GLY A 124 -3.11 15.79 -10.02
C GLY A 124 -3.06 15.17 -11.43
N LYS A 125 -2.16 14.21 -11.65
CA LYS A 125 -2.06 13.48 -12.92
C LYS A 125 -3.06 12.34 -12.94
N LYS A 126 -3.96 12.30 -13.95
CA LYS A 126 -4.97 11.23 -14.09
C LYS A 126 -4.37 9.83 -14.28
N GLU A 127 -3.11 9.72 -14.65
CA GLU A 127 -2.42 8.47 -14.96
C GLU A 127 -1.83 7.77 -13.73
N ASN A 128 -1.81 8.43 -12.55
CA ASN A 128 -1.22 7.87 -11.33
C ASN A 128 -2.28 7.61 -10.25
N ASP A 129 -3.08 6.54 -10.42
CA ASP A 129 -4.12 6.12 -9.48
C ASP A 129 -3.56 5.84 -8.07
N VAL A 130 -2.32 5.36 -7.98
CA VAL A 130 -1.68 5.06 -6.70
C VAL A 130 -1.45 6.36 -5.92
N ALA A 131 -0.86 7.37 -6.55
CA ALA A 131 -0.64 8.68 -5.92
C ALA A 131 -1.97 9.34 -5.51
N GLN A 132 -3.03 9.21 -6.33
CA GLN A 132 -4.35 9.74 -5.98
C GLN A 132 -4.91 9.12 -4.69
N LYS A 133 -4.72 7.83 -4.49
CA LYS A 133 -5.19 7.12 -3.28
C LYS A 133 -4.34 7.46 -2.05
N PHE A 134 -3.03 7.58 -2.22
CA PHE A 134 -2.08 7.85 -1.13
C PHE A 134 -2.01 9.32 -0.71
N ARG A 135 -2.52 10.27 -1.51
CA ARG A 135 -2.40 11.71 -1.22
C ARG A 135 -2.93 12.10 0.16
N TYR A 136 -4.13 11.64 0.54
CA TYR A 136 -4.73 12.00 1.83
C TYR A 136 -4.01 11.33 3.00
N PRO A 137 -3.75 10.01 3.00
CA PRO A 137 -2.96 9.38 4.05
C PRO A 137 -1.61 10.05 4.28
N MET A 138 -0.87 10.35 3.21
CA MET A 138 0.43 11.03 3.32
C MET A 138 0.32 12.45 3.88
N CYS A 139 -0.65 13.24 3.43
CA CYS A 139 -0.86 14.58 3.97
C CYS A 139 -1.25 14.54 5.45
N VAL A 140 -2.02 13.53 5.89
CA VAL A 140 -2.41 13.37 7.30
C VAL A 140 -1.17 13.10 8.16
N VAL A 141 -0.36 12.10 7.84
CA VAL A 141 0.82 11.77 8.66
C VAL A 141 1.84 12.92 8.66
N MET A 142 2.01 13.62 7.53
CA MET A 142 2.88 14.80 7.46
C MET A 142 2.34 15.97 8.31
N GLY A 143 1.03 16.20 8.30
CA GLY A 143 0.40 17.23 9.12
C GLY A 143 0.57 16.98 10.63
N PHE A 144 0.38 15.73 11.06
CA PHE A 144 0.61 15.36 12.46
C PHE A 144 2.08 15.43 12.85
N GLY A 145 3.01 15.00 11.96
CA GLY A 145 4.45 15.13 12.20
C GLY A 145 4.90 16.59 12.33
N MET A 146 4.37 17.48 11.47
CA MET A 146 4.63 18.92 11.60
C MET A 146 4.04 19.50 12.89
N ALA A 147 2.83 19.10 13.26
CA ALA A 147 2.22 19.53 14.51
C ALA A 147 3.06 19.10 15.73
N GLU A 148 3.52 17.83 15.77
CA GLU A 148 4.43 17.31 16.79
C GLU A 148 5.67 18.20 16.94
N MET A 149 6.31 18.52 15.82
CA MET A 149 7.52 19.34 15.82
C MET A 149 7.25 20.78 16.30
N ILE A 150 6.12 21.37 15.89
CA ILE A 150 5.70 22.70 16.39
C ILE A 150 5.49 22.64 17.90
N PHE A 151 4.79 21.64 18.41
CA PHE A 151 4.54 21.48 19.85
C PHE A 151 5.84 21.25 20.63
N TYR A 152 6.78 20.46 20.08
CA TYR A 152 8.10 20.27 20.67
C TYR A 152 8.81 21.61 20.93
N TYR A 153 8.85 22.51 19.95
CA TYR A 153 9.46 23.83 20.11
C TYR A 153 8.64 24.79 20.98
N LEU A 154 7.31 24.76 20.93
CA LEU A 154 6.45 25.59 21.76
C LEU A 154 6.50 25.20 23.23
N ARG A 155 6.63 23.94 23.57
CA ARG A 155 6.74 23.41 24.94
C ARG A 155 8.18 23.38 25.50
N ARG A 156 9.09 24.08 24.88
CA ARG A 156 10.49 24.16 25.29
C ARG A 156 11.18 22.81 25.41
N PHE A 157 11.00 21.97 24.37
CA PHE A 157 11.65 20.67 24.24
C PHE A 157 11.11 19.56 25.17
N GLU A 158 9.92 19.68 25.68
CA GLU A 158 9.22 18.54 26.28
C GLU A 158 8.97 17.46 25.22
N GLN A 159 9.35 16.24 25.54
CA GLN A 159 9.17 15.10 24.62
C GLN A 159 7.70 14.70 24.58
N ILE A 160 7.09 14.79 23.40
CA ILE A 160 5.71 14.39 23.16
C ILE A 160 5.66 13.63 21.85
N SER A 161 5.33 12.34 21.92
CA SER A 161 5.20 11.50 20.72
C SER A 161 3.75 11.22 20.33
N ILE A 162 2.79 11.84 21.01
CA ILE A 162 1.36 11.51 20.91
C ILE A 162 0.81 11.87 19.55
N LEU A 163 1.11 13.07 19.04
CA LEU A 163 0.54 13.54 17.77
C LEU A 163 1.06 12.72 16.58
N LEU A 164 2.37 12.47 16.52
CA LEU A 164 2.94 11.65 15.46
C LEU A 164 2.40 10.21 15.51
N SER A 165 2.24 9.65 16.71
CA SER A 165 1.65 8.32 16.89
C SER A 165 0.20 8.26 16.43
N MET A 166 -0.61 9.27 16.77
CA MET A 166 -1.98 9.39 16.27
C MET A 166 -2.03 9.53 14.74
N GLY A 167 -1.16 10.38 14.19
CA GLY A 167 -1.04 10.56 12.73
C GLY A 167 -0.65 9.27 12.02
N THR A 168 0.29 8.52 12.58
CA THR A 168 0.72 7.22 12.03
C THR A 168 -0.40 6.18 12.13
N MET A 169 -1.13 6.13 13.25
CA MET A 169 -2.28 5.25 13.40
C MET A 169 -3.37 5.55 12.37
N LEU A 170 -3.73 6.82 12.20
CA LEU A 170 -4.70 7.24 11.18
C LEU A 170 -4.20 6.91 9.77
N PHE A 171 -2.93 7.14 9.48
CA PHE A 171 -2.30 6.78 8.23
C PHE A 171 -2.46 5.28 7.92
N ILE A 172 -2.13 4.41 8.88
CA ILE A 172 -2.28 2.95 8.73
C ILE A 172 -3.75 2.57 8.52
N ILE A 173 -4.68 3.13 9.29
CA ILE A 173 -6.13 2.86 9.14
C ILE A 173 -6.60 3.26 7.73
N MET A 174 -6.20 4.43 7.23
CA MET A 174 -6.56 4.87 5.88
C MET A 174 -5.98 3.95 4.81
N LEU A 175 -4.76 3.44 4.99
CA LEU A 175 -4.15 2.49 4.07
C LEU A 175 -4.87 1.13 4.08
N ILE A 176 -5.23 0.62 5.27
CA ILE A 176 -6.04 -0.61 5.39
C ILE A 176 -7.37 -0.42 4.66
N TRP A 177 -8.05 0.70 4.87
CA TRP A 177 -9.29 1.01 4.18
C TRP A 177 -9.14 1.00 2.66
N ILE A 178 -8.09 1.64 2.13
CA ILE A 178 -7.79 1.65 0.70
C ILE A 178 -7.59 0.21 0.17
N GLN A 179 -6.85 -0.64 0.90
CA GLN A 179 -6.60 -2.02 0.51
C GLN A 179 -7.87 -2.87 0.53
N VAL A 180 -8.68 -2.76 1.59
CA VAL A 180 -9.96 -3.48 1.70
C VAL A 180 -10.91 -3.07 0.58
N SER A 181 -11.02 -1.76 0.30
CA SER A 181 -11.85 -1.26 -0.80
C SER A 181 -11.39 -1.80 -2.16
N GLN A 182 -10.08 -1.80 -2.43
CA GLN A 182 -9.55 -2.36 -3.69
C GLN A 182 -9.80 -3.86 -3.82
N TYR A 183 -9.65 -4.61 -2.73
CA TYR A 183 -9.93 -6.04 -2.72
C TYR A 183 -11.41 -6.32 -2.99
N TYR A 184 -12.30 -5.55 -2.37
CA TYR A 184 -13.74 -5.66 -2.59
C TYR A 184 -14.12 -5.36 -4.04
N ASP A 185 -13.58 -4.28 -4.63
CA ASP A 185 -13.82 -3.95 -6.03
C ASP A 185 -13.35 -5.07 -6.99
N GLN A 186 -12.16 -5.64 -6.73
CA GLN A 186 -11.64 -6.77 -7.50
C GLN A 186 -12.53 -8.01 -7.36
N TYR A 187 -13.02 -8.30 -6.16
CA TYR A 187 -13.94 -9.40 -5.91
C TYR A 187 -15.24 -9.24 -6.69
N ILE A 188 -15.87 -8.06 -6.63
CA ILE A 188 -17.10 -7.75 -7.38
C ILE A 188 -16.88 -7.90 -8.89
N GLN A 189 -15.76 -7.37 -9.42
CA GLN A 189 -15.44 -7.50 -10.85
C GLN A 189 -15.26 -8.98 -11.25
N LYS A 190 -14.60 -9.79 -10.42
CA LYS A 190 -14.46 -11.22 -10.66
C LYS A 190 -15.81 -11.95 -10.68
N GLN A 191 -16.68 -11.66 -9.73
CA GLN A 191 -18.04 -12.23 -9.70
C GLN A 191 -18.86 -11.84 -10.94
N LYS A 192 -18.74 -10.58 -11.38
CA LYS A 192 -19.40 -10.10 -12.59
C LYS A 192 -18.92 -10.84 -13.83
N VAL A 193 -17.61 -11.09 -13.96
CA VAL A 193 -17.05 -11.87 -15.09
C VAL A 193 -17.60 -13.30 -15.08
N ILE A 194 -17.60 -13.98 -13.93
CA ILE A 194 -18.15 -15.35 -13.79
C ILE A 194 -19.64 -15.37 -14.18
N TYR A 195 -20.40 -14.39 -13.70
CA TYR A 195 -21.83 -14.28 -14.00
C TYR A 195 -22.08 -14.07 -15.50
N LEU A 196 -21.30 -13.17 -16.14
CA LEU A 196 -21.40 -12.94 -17.59
C LEU A 196 -21.02 -14.17 -18.40
N GLN A 197 -19.99 -14.92 -17.99
CA GLN A 197 -19.60 -16.19 -18.62
C GLN A 197 -20.74 -17.23 -18.47
N LYS A 198 -21.38 -17.28 -17.29
CA LYS A 198 -22.51 -18.19 -17.09
C LYS A 198 -23.67 -17.87 -18.05
N ILE A 199 -24.06 -16.59 -18.16
CA ILE A 199 -25.12 -16.17 -19.10
C ILE A 199 -24.70 -16.42 -20.56
N ALA A 200 -23.46 -16.18 -20.91
CA ALA A 200 -22.97 -16.39 -22.29
C ALA A 200 -22.99 -17.86 -22.70
N ASN A 201 -22.80 -18.80 -21.77
CA ASN A 201 -22.56 -20.21 -22.05
C ASN A 201 -23.68 -21.17 -21.57
N MET A 202 -24.67 -20.66 -20.83
CA MET A 202 -25.79 -21.47 -20.33
C MET A 202 -27.13 -20.94 -20.84
N ASP A 203 -28.04 -21.85 -21.09
CA ASP A 203 -29.44 -21.56 -21.32
C ASP A 203 -30.13 -21.27 -19.96
N MET A 204 -30.78 -20.11 -19.85
CA MET A 204 -31.34 -19.64 -18.57
C MET A 204 -32.58 -20.43 -18.11
N LEU A 205 -33.23 -21.16 -19.01
CA LEU A 205 -34.40 -21.93 -18.68
C LEU A 205 -34.05 -23.35 -18.22
N THR A 206 -33.15 -23.99 -18.93
CA THR A 206 -32.82 -25.41 -18.74
C THR A 206 -31.54 -25.62 -17.92
N GLU A 207 -30.77 -24.56 -17.67
CA GLU A 207 -29.43 -24.59 -17.08
C GLU A 207 -28.41 -25.47 -17.83
N ALA A 208 -28.76 -25.93 -19.05
CA ALA A 208 -27.85 -26.63 -19.91
C ALA A 208 -26.88 -25.69 -20.61
N MET A 209 -25.78 -26.21 -21.12
CA MET A 209 -24.88 -25.44 -21.98
C MET A 209 -25.60 -25.06 -23.27
N ASN A 210 -25.50 -23.78 -23.65
CA ASN A 210 -26.11 -23.26 -24.86
C ASN A 210 -25.23 -23.48 -26.09
N ARG A 211 -25.68 -23.00 -27.25
CA ARG A 211 -24.97 -23.13 -28.51
C ARG A 211 -23.55 -22.52 -28.48
N ASN A 212 -23.37 -21.39 -27.80
CA ASN A 212 -22.04 -20.75 -27.71
C ASN A 212 -21.03 -21.65 -26.99
N ALA A 213 -21.46 -22.26 -25.86
CA ALA A 213 -20.62 -23.21 -25.12
C ALA A 213 -20.25 -24.43 -25.96
N TYR A 214 -21.17 -24.90 -26.84
CA TYR A 214 -20.89 -25.99 -27.78
C TYR A 214 -19.86 -25.54 -28.83
N GLU A 215 -20.00 -24.36 -29.42
CA GLU A 215 -19.05 -23.81 -30.39
C GLU A 215 -17.64 -23.63 -29.79
N ASP A 216 -17.54 -23.14 -28.54
CA ASP A 216 -16.29 -23.07 -27.79
C ASP A 216 -15.67 -24.46 -27.57
N MET A 217 -16.48 -25.46 -27.21
CA MET A 217 -16.00 -26.84 -27.02
C MET A 217 -15.44 -27.45 -28.33
N VAL A 218 -16.11 -27.22 -29.46
CA VAL A 218 -15.63 -27.66 -30.79
C VAL A 218 -14.28 -27.01 -31.09
N LYS A 219 -14.13 -25.73 -30.80
CA LYS A 219 -12.87 -25.01 -31.01
C LYS A 219 -11.73 -25.61 -30.18
N TYR A 220 -11.97 -25.92 -28.88
CA TYR A 220 -10.95 -26.57 -28.03
C TYR A 220 -10.57 -27.97 -28.53
N LEU A 221 -11.50 -28.69 -29.14
CA LEU A 221 -11.21 -29.97 -29.80
C LEU A 221 -10.33 -29.79 -31.04
N ASP A 222 -10.61 -28.78 -31.87
CA ASP A 222 -9.84 -28.48 -33.08
C ASP A 222 -8.42 -27.97 -32.75
N GLU A 223 -8.26 -27.20 -31.67
CA GLU A 223 -6.98 -26.71 -31.18
C GLU A 223 -6.16 -27.78 -30.43
N GLY A 224 -6.73 -28.99 -30.22
CA GLY A 224 -6.06 -30.11 -29.58
C GLY A 224 -5.95 -30.04 -28.06
N GLU A 225 -6.63 -29.10 -27.44
CA GLU A 225 -6.68 -28.97 -25.97
C GLU A 225 -7.47 -30.11 -25.32
N ILE A 226 -8.45 -30.68 -26.06
CA ILE A 226 -9.25 -31.84 -25.66
C ILE A 226 -8.95 -33.00 -26.62
N LYS A 227 -8.68 -34.18 -26.07
CA LYS A 227 -8.37 -35.38 -26.89
C LYS A 227 -9.62 -35.96 -27.51
N LEU A 228 -9.68 -35.98 -28.84
CA LEU A 228 -10.76 -36.66 -29.62
C LEU A 228 -10.96 -38.12 -29.24
N SER A 229 -9.88 -38.85 -28.87
CA SER A 229 -9.95 -40.26 -28.50
C SER A 229 -10.73 -40.55 -27.21
N THR A 230 -11.00 -39.54 -26.40
CA THR A 230 -11.76 -39.62 -25.12
C THR A 230 -13.09 -38.89 -25.19
N THR A 231 -13.49 -38.37 -26.34
CA THR A 231 -14.68 -37.55 -26.53
C THR A 231 -15.73 -38.33 -27.32
N GLY A 232 -16.98 -38.33 -26.82
CA GLY A 232 -18.14 -38.87 -27.54
C GLY A 232 -19.15 -37.73 -27.79
N VAL A 233 -19.82 -37.79 -28.92
CA VAL A 233 -20.91 -36.87 -29.28
C VAL A 233 -22.21 -37.65 -29.32
N VAL A 234 -23.22 -37.15 -28.59
CA VAL A 234 -24.57 -37.72 -28.60
C VAL A 234 -25.53 -36.60 -28.93
N VAL A 235 -26.47 -36.87 -29.84
CA VAL A 235 -27.51 -35.92 -30.24
C VAL A 235 -28.87 -36.50 -29.83
N PHE A 236 -29.67 -35.67 -29.16
CA PHE A 236 -31.03 -35.99 -28.79
C PHE A 236 -32.00 -35.02 -29.48
N ASP A 237 -33.11 -35.53 -29.93
CA ASP A 237 -34.22 -34.73 -30.44
C ASP A 237 -35.54 -35.21 -29.84
N LEU A 238 -36.50 -34.32 -29.71
CA LEU A 238 -37.85 -34.66 -29.19
C LEU A 238 -38.79 -34.85 -30.35
N ASP A 239 -39.34 -36.08 -30.46
CA ASP A 239 -40.31 -36.39 -31.47
C ASP A 239 -41.60 -35.62 -31.23
N ASP A 240 -42.21 -35.13 -32.29
CA ASP A 240 -43.50 -34.43 -32.30
C ASP A 240 -43.66 -33.24 -31.35
N LEU A 241 -42.51 -32.59 -30.92
CA LEU A 241 -42.51 -31.42 -30.02
C LEU A 241 -43.41 -30.31 -30.53
N LYS A 242 -43.48 -30.09 -31.87
CA LYS A 242 -44.37 -29.11 -32.46
C LYS A 242 -45.86 -29.39 -32.18
N VAL A 243 -46.27 -30.64 -32.31
CA VAL A 243 -47.65 -31.10 -32.07
C VAL A 243 -48.00 -30.91 -30.60
N ILE A 244 -47.05 -31.14 -29.67
CA ILE A 244 -47.24 -30.95 -28.25
C ILE A 244 -47.43 -29.47 -27.94
N ASN A 245 -46.55 -28.61 -28.47
CA ASN A 245 -46.61 -27.15 -28.24
C ASN A 245 -47.86 -26.52 -28.86
N ASP A 246 -48.29 -26.99 -30.05
CA ASP A 246 -49.53 -26.50 -30.69
C ASP A 246 -50.81 -26.87 -29.89
N ASN A 247 -50.79 -28.00 -29.19
CA ASN A 247 -51.95 -28.46 -28.39
C ASN A 247 -51.95 -27.99 -26.93
N PHE A 248 -50.79 -27.80 -26.30
CA PHE A 248 -50.65 -27.53 -24.86
C PHE A 248 -50.00 -26.15 -24.56
N GLY A 249 -49.53 -25.45 -25.59
CA GLY A 249 -48.81 -24.18 -25.42
C GLY A 249 -47.31 -24.35 -25.15
N HIS A 250 -46.60 -23.24 -25.19
CA HIS A 250 -45.20 -23.16 -24.79
C HIS A 250 -45.12 -22.82 -23.30
N GLU A 251 -44.83 -23.76 -22.44
CA GLU A 251 -44.45 -23.51 -21.05
C GLU A 251 -42.93 -23.43 -20.90
#